data_92ebbc54586ebafc16b0d8ba809e52d9
#
_entry.id   92ebbc54586ebafc16b0d8ba809e52d9
#
_cell.length_a   1.000
_cell.length_b   1.000
_cell.length_c   1.000
_cell.angle_alpha   90.00
_cell.angle_beta   90.00
_cell.angle_gamma   90.00
#
_symmetry.space_group_name_H-M   'P 1'
#
loop_
_entity.id
_entity.type
_entity.pdbx_description
1 polymer ?
#
loop_
_entity_poly.entity_id
_entity_poly.type
_entity_poly.pdbx_seq_one_letter_code
_entity_poly.pdbx_strand_id
1 'polypeptide(L)'
;MEGAIVFVRSSVPRKYLLALVAALVIFINEVVQAQERSIPKSEAPGPVLVLSNSDTSQGVGFASFSVVNSDFPPGTLADPKQLVEVQWNATYYPESIMEDVKLCYSRPFSSQEDCRKILPNSSGILSDFNVQSFGNGSRVRIYHDVYGGTPRYTRPAGADSVVFKYSY
;
A
#
# COMPACT_ATOMS: atom_id res chain seq x y z
N MET A 1 48.47 -62.80 20.28
CA MET A 1 47.03 -62.56 20.56
C MET A 1 46.54 -61.60 19.48
N GLU A 2 46.00 -62.17 18.40
CA GLU A 2 45.44 -61.41 17.25
C GLU A 2 43.95 -61.19 17.50
N GLY A 3 43.58 -59.91 17.61
CA GLY A 3 42.17 -59.49 17.73
C GLY A 3 41.56 -59.27 16.36
N ALA A 4 40.65 -60.14 15.95
CA ALA A 4 39.91 -60.01 14.71
C ALA A 4 38.81 -58.90 14.80
N ILE A 5 38.90 -57.87 13.97
CA ILE A 5 37.89 -56.84 13.85
C ILE A 5 36.80 -57.36 12.91
N VAL A 6 35.61 -57.65 13.43
CA VAL A 6 34.44 -58.01 12.64
C VAL A 6 33.74 -56.77 12.10
N PHE A 7 33.85 -56.52 10.80
CA PHE A 7 33.07 -55.50 10.11
C PHE A 7 31.63 -56.03 9.86
N VAL A 8 30.68 -55.53 10.63
CA VAL A 8 29.25 -55.76 10.33
C VAL A 8 28.83 -54.83 9.21
N ARG A 9 28.67 -55.42 8.03
CA ARG A 9 28.17 -54.72 6.84
C ARG A 9 26.63 -54.74 6.90
N SER A 10 26.03 -53.63 7.43
CA SER A 10 24.58 -53.45 7.41
C SER A 10 24.14 -53.05 5.98
N SER A 11 23.54 -53.97 5.27
CA SER A 11 22.93 -53.73 3.96
C SER A 11 21.52 -53.16 4.18
N VAL A 12 21.37 -51.85 4.08
CA VAL A 12 20.04 -51.21 4.05
C VAL A 12 19.36 -51.58 2.73
N PRO A 13 18.18 -52.25 2.76
CA PRO A 13 17.52 -52.68 1.51
C PRO A 13 17.13 -51.45 0.69
N ARG A 14 17.42 -51.51 -0.61
CA ARG A 14 17.28 -50.42 -1.62
C ARG A 14 15.91 -49.74 -1.61
N LYS A 15 14.86 -50.46 -1.21
CA LYS A 15 13.47 -49.95 -1.07
C LYS A 15 13.29 -48.91 0.06
N TYR A 16 14.11 -48.92 1.12
CA TYR A 16 14.07 -47.93 2.18
C TYR A 16 14.85 -46.69 1.81
N LEU A 17 15.88 -46.78 0.97
CA LEU A 17 16.64 -45.65 0.44
C LEU A 17 15.76 -44.78 -0.45
N LEU A 18 14.93 -45.38 -1.32
CA LEU A 18 13.97 -44.64 -2.16
C LEU A 18 12.86 -43.98 -1.35
N ALA A 19 12.38 -44.58 -0.27
CA ALA A 19 11.39 -44.00 0.61
C ALA A 19 11.95 -42.79 1.39
N LEU A 20 13.22 -42.84 1.80
CA LEU A 20 13.89 -41.74 2.52
C LEU A 20 14.14 -40.52 1.60
N VAL A 21 14.48 -40.75 0.32
CA VAL A 21 14.65 -39.68 -0.68
C VAL A 21 13.31 -39.04 -1.02
N ALA A 22 12.23 -39.82 -1.15
CA ALA A 22 10.89 -39.28 -1.39
C ALA A 22 10.36 -38.47 -0.22
N ALA A 23 10.64 -38.84 1.03
CA ALA A 23 10.27 -38.08 2.21
C ALA A 23 11.06 -36.76 2.32
N LEU A 24 12.32 -36.73 1.90
CA LEU A 24 13.15 -35.51 1.93
C LEU A 24 12.70 -34.45 0.92
N VAL A 25 12.16 -34.86 -0.22
CA VAL A 25 11.68 -33.96 -1.28
C VAL A 25 10.38 -33.24 -0.88
N ILE A 26 9.57 -33.81 0.01
CA ILE A 26 8.30 -33.23 0.46
C ILE A 26 8.52 -32.04 1.41
N PHE A 27 9.65 -31.94 2.10
CA PHE A 27 9.94 -30.86 3.05
C PHE A 27 10.52 -29.58 2.42
N ILE A 28 10.78 -29.55 1.11
CA ILE A 28 11.43 -28.39 0.46
C ILE A 28 10.42 -27.39 -0.13
N ASN A 29 9.11 -27.67 -0.07
CA ASN A 29 8.09 -26.72 -0.50
C ASN A 29 7.59 -25.87 0.67
N GLU A 30 8.47 -25.18 1.38
CA GLU A 30 8.05 -23.99 2.08
C GLU A 30 7.73 -22.94 1.01
N VAL A 31 6.46 -22.86 0.66
CA VAL A 31 5.93 -21.73 -0.11
C VAL A 31 6.13 -20.52 0.81
N VAL A 32 7.17 -19.74 0.55
CA VAL A 32 7.33 -18.41 1.14
C VAL A 32 6.13 -17.60 0.66
N GLN A 33 5.04 -17.64 1.42
CA GLN A 33 3.90 -16.77 1.19
C GLN A 33 4.31 -15.38 1.63
N ALA A 34 4.42 -14.47 0.67
CA ALA A 34 4.58 -13.05 0.99
C ALA A 34 3.45 -12.64 1.94
N GLN A 35 3.80 -12.13 3.10
CA GLN A 35 2.83 -11.73 4.11
C GLN A 35 2.21 -10.39 3.71
N GLU A 36 0.91 -10.38 3.42
CA GLU A 36 0.18 -9.14 3.14
C GLU A 36 -0.19 -8.42 4.45
N ARG A 37 -0.07 -7.10 4.41
CA ARG A 37 -0.42 -6.18 5.50
C ARG A 37 -1.11 -4.93 4.95
N SER A 38 -1.76 -4.20 5.85
CA SER A 38 -2.45 -2.96 5.52
C SER A 38 -2.13 -1.85 6.51
N ILE A 39 -2.01 -0.62 5.99
CA ILE A 39 -1.81 0.62 6.77
C ILE A 39 -2.97 1.55 6.47
N PRO A 40 -3.99 1.65 7.35
CA PRO A 40 -5.08 2.60 7.21
C PRO A 40 -4.67 4.00 7.67
N LYS A 41 -5.09 5.03 6.92
CA LYS A 41 -4.93 6.45 7.26
C LYS A 41 -6.21 7.19 6.94
N SER A 42 -6.53 8.25 7.70
CA SER A 42 -7.67 9.12 7.45
C SER A 42 -7.36 10.53 7.88
N GLU A 43 -7.75 11.50 7.06
CA GLU A 43 -7.55 12.94 7.30
C GLU A 43 -8.63 13.73 6.56
N ALA A 44 -9.19 14.76 7.18
CA ALA A 44 -10.10 15.67 6.48
C ALA A 44 -9.28 16.70 5.70
N PRO A 45 -9.57 16.94 4.40
CA PRO A 45 -8.93 18.02 3.66
C PRO A 45 -9.31 19.37 4.27
N GLY A 46 -8.44 20.35 4.09
CA GLY A 46 -8.64 21.71 4.63
C GLY A 46 -9.83 22.45 4.00
N PRO A 47 -10.35 23.50 4.65
CA PRO A 47 -11.36 24.37 4.04
C PRO A 47 -10.76 25.09 2.84
N VAL A 48 -11.57 25.28 1.79
CA VAL A 48 -11.17 25.91 0.53
C VAL A 48 -11.89 27.26 0.38
N LEU A 49 -11.15 28.29 -0.02
CA LEU A 49 -11.74 29.58 -0.39
C LEU A 49 -12.23 29.53 -1.83
N VAL A 50 -13.54 29.63 -2.02
CA VAL A 50 -14.16 29.80 -3.33
C VAL A 50 -14.06 31.27 -3.71
N LEU A 51 -13.42 31.56 -4.85
CA LEU A 51 -13.11 32.93 -5.27
C LEU A 51 -14.21 33.57 -6.14
N SER A 52 -15.03 32.77 -6.82
CA SER A 52 -16.06 33.27 -7.72
C SER A 52 -17.22 32.27 -7.85
N ASN A 53 -18.36 32.80 -8.36
CA ASN A 53 -19.53 31.96 -8.73
C ASN A 53 -19.32 31.20 -10.05
N SER A 54 -18.18 31.38 -10.72
CA SER A 54 -17.87 30.69 -11.98
C SER A 54 -16.90 29.53 -11.75
N ASP A 55 -16.84 28.64 -12.70
CA ASP A 55 -15.92 27.49 -12.72
C ASP A 55 -14.50 27.83 -13.20
N THR A 56 -14.19 29.11 -13.38
CA THR A 56 -12.90 29.56 -13.92
C THR A 56 -11.80 29.72 -12.86
N SER A 57 -12.17 29.81 -11.58
CA SER A 57 -11.23 30.01 -10.48
C SER A 57 -11.32 28.83 -9.51
N GLN A 58 -10.26 28.03 -9.46
CA GLN A 58 -10.21 26.90 -8.55
C GLN A 58 -9.62 27.26 -7.20
N GLY A 59 -10.16 26.69 -6.14
CA GLY A 59 -9.50 26.55 -4.85
C GLY A 59 -9.02 25.11 -4.69
N VAL A 60 -7.96 24.88 -3.90
CA VAL A 60 -7.39 23.54 -3.72
C VAL A 60 -7.46 23.14 -2.25
N GLY A 61 -8.16 22.04 -1.98
CA GLY A 61 -8.08 21.31 -0.72
C GLY A 61 -7.26 20.05 -0.90
N PHE A 62 -6.63 19.55 0.16
CA PHE A 62 -5.96 18.24 0.09
C PHE A 62 -5.87 17.57 1.46
N ALA A 63 -5.79 16.25 1.45
CA ALA A 63 -5.40 15.40 2.57
C ALA A 63 -4.10 14.66 2.21
N SER A 64 -3.22 14.43 3.20
CA SER A 64 -1.88 13.87 2.98
C SER A 64 -1.59 12.71 3.92
N PHE A 65 -1.38 11.53 3.37
CA PHE A 65 -1.21 10.26 4.07
C PHE A 65 0.21 9.76 3.91
N SER A 66 1.03 9.91 4.94
CA SER A 66 2.43 9.47 4.92
C SER A 66 2.60 8.14 5.64
N VAL A 67 3.41 7.26 5.05
CA VAL A 67 3.85 6.01 5.66
C VAL A 67 5.11 6.28 6.46
N VAL A 68 5.11 5.88 7.74
CA VAL A 68 6.22 6.07 8.66
C VAL A 68 6.68 4.72 9.25
N ASN A 69 7.88 4.68 9.83
CA ASN A 69 8.46 3.45 10.36
C ASN A 69 7.57 2.74 11.39
N SER A 70 6.82 3.48 12.19
CA SER A 70 5.89 2.92 13.18
C SER A 70 4.66 2.23 12.59
N ASP A 71 4.41 2.39 11.29
CA ASP A 71 3.32 1.71 10.59
C ASP A 71 3.68 0.25 10.25
N PHE A 72 4.96 -0.10 10.31
CA PHE A 72 5.43 -1.45 10.02
C PHE A 72 5.59 -2.29 11.29
N PRO A 73 5.40 -3.61 11.21
CA PRO A 73 5.61 -4.49 12.34
C PRO A 73 7.06 -4.41 12.84
N PRO A 74 7.28 -4.51 14.16
CA PRO A 74 8.62 -4.58 14.73
C PRO A 74 9.45 -5.71 14.09
N GLY A 75 10.72 -5.43 13.80
CA GLY A 75 11.65 -6.39 13.19
C GLY A 75 11.60 -6.50 11.67
N THR A 76 10.61 -5.88 11.01
CA THR A 76 10.44 -5.97 9.53
C THR A 76 10.94 -4.74 8.78
N LEU A 77 11.55 -3.75 9.45
CA LEU A 77 11.94 -2.49 8.80
C LEU A 77 12.97 -2.67 7.68
N ALA A 78 13.86 -3.68 7.83
CA ALA A 78 14.90 -3.98 6.84
C ALA A 78 14.38 -4.82 5.65
N ASP A 79 13.20 -5.46 5.79
CA ASP A 79 12.66 -6.32 4.75
C ASP A 79 12.19 -5.46 3.56
N PRO A 80 12.45 -5.90 2.31
CA PRO A 80 11.93 -5.21 1.14
C PRO A 80 10.40 -5.26 1.15
N LYS A 81 9.76 -4.13 0.88
CA LYS A 81 8.31 -4.01 0.85
C LYS A 81 7.83 -3.64 -0.54
N GLN A 82 6.75 -4.28 -0.96
CA GLN A 82 6.12 -4.00 -2.24
C GLN A 82 4.67 -3.55 -2.00
N LEU A 83 4.30 -2.41 -2.59
CA LEU A 83 2.91 -1.97 -2.62
C LEU A 83 2.11 -2.93 -3.50
N VAL A 84 0.98 -3.41 -3.00
CA VAL A 84 0.05 -4.25 -3.75
C VAL A 84 -1.03 -3.37 -4.38
N GLU A 85 -1.68 -2.55 -3.55
CA GLU A 85 -2.73 -1.63 -3.98
C GLU A 85 -2.91 -0.49 -2.97
N VAL A 86 -3.53 0.59 -3.43
CA VAL A 86 -4.05 1.67 -2.59
C VAL A 86 -5.57 1.64 -2.67
N GLN A 87 -6.23 1.30 -1.58
CA GLN A 87 -7.68 1.51 -1.44
C GLN A 87 -7.90 2.93 -0.97
N TRP A 88 -8.94 3.58 -1.49
CA TRP A 88 -9.23 4.97 -1.18
C TRP A 88 -10.72 5.23 -1.02
N ASN A 89 -11.03 6.24 -0.22
CA ASN A 89 -12.36 6.85 -0.13
C ASN A 89 -12.15 8.36 -0.13
N ALA A 90 -12.75 9.05 -1.08
CA ALA A 90 -12.66 10.50 -1.22
C ALA A 90 -13.96 11.15 -0.76
N THR A 91 -13.84 12.15 0.10
CA THR A 91 -14.94 13.05 0.47
C THR A 91 -15.26 14.02 -0.68
N TYR A 92 -16.05 15.05 -0.43
CA TYR A 92 -16.42 16.07 -1.41
C TYR A 92 -16.71 17.41 -0.71
N TYR A 93 -16.78 18.50 -1.49
CA TYR A 93 -17.15 19.82 -1.02
C TYR A 93 -18.59 20.14 -1.48
N PRO A 94 -19.59 20.01 -0.59
CA PRO A 94 -21.02 20.07 -0.96
C PRO A 94 -21.48 21.43 -1.49
N GLU A 95 -20.72 22.48 -1.23
CA GLU A 95 -21.06 23.85 -1.64
C GLU A 95 -20.38 24.29 -2.94
N SER A 96 -19.61 23.39 -3.59
CA SER A 96 -18.99 23.63 -4.89
C SER A 96 -19.96 23.38 -6.03
N ILE A 97 -19.78 24.08 -7.16
CA ILE A 97 -20.50 23.80 -8.40
C ILE A 97 -19.90 22.59 -9.12
N MET A 98 -18.56 22.49 -9.10
CA MET A 98 -17.81 21.39 -9.71
C MET A 98 -16.58 21.07 -8.88
N GLU A 99 -16.19 19.82 -8.90
CA GLU A 99 -15.01 19.33 -8.18
C GLU A 99 -14.29 18.29 -9.03
N ASP A 100 -12.99 18.51 -9.22
CA ASP A 100 -12.10 17.53 -9.80
C ASP A 100 -11.19 16.95 -8.71
N VAL A 101 -11.15 15.62 -8.59
CA VAL A 101 -10.37 14.95 -7.56
C VAL A 101 -9.29 14.08 -8.19
N LYS A 102 -8.09 14.13 -7.63
CA LYS A 102 -6.97 13.29 -8.05
C LYS A 102 -6.25 12.72 -6.84
N LEU A 103 -5.89 11.45 -6.94
CA LEU A 103 -5.03 10.76 -5.99
C LEU A 103 -3.62 10.67 -6.57
N CYS A 104 -2.65 11.16 -5.83
CA CYS A 104 -1.25 11.22 -6.24
C CYS A 104 -0.38 10.41 -5.28
N TYR A 105 0.41 9.49 -5.82
CA TYR A 105 1.38 8.70 -5.08
C TYR A 105 2.78 9.28 -5.24
N SER A 106 3.52 9.37 -4.13
CA SER A 106 4.95 9.69 -4.12
C SER A 106 5.74 8.53 -3.52
N ARG A 107 6.81 8.14 -4.20
CA ARG A 107 7.78 7.16 -3.71
C ARG A 107 8.50 7.67 -2.45
N PRO A 108 9.12 6.78 -1.66
CA PRO A 108 9.93 7.19 -0.53
C PRO A 108 10.92 8.29 -0.89
N PHE A 109 10.94 9.36 -0.10
CA PHE A 109 11.86 10.50 -0.23
C PHE A 109 11.87 11.19 -1.62
N SER A 110 10.80 11.04 -2.40
CA SER A 110 10.64 11.68 -3.70
C SER A 110 9.64 12.83 -3.60
N SER A 111 9.94 13.92 -4.32
CA SER A 111 8.98 15.02 -4.57
C SER A 111 8.13 14.79 -5.82
N GLN A 112 8.47 13.78 -6.63
CA GLN A 112 7.71 13.46 -7.84
C GLN A 112 6.43 12.74 -7.46
N GLU A 113 5.31 13.18 -8.02
CA GLU A 113 3.99 12.61 -7.85
C GLU A 113 3.50 11.93 -9.14
N ASP A 114 2.93 10.76 -9.00
CA ASP A 114 2.22 10.04 -10.06
C ASP A 114 0.72 10.04 -9.71
N CYS A 115 -0.10 10.68 -10.53
CA CYS A 115 -1.48 10.99 -10.21
C CYS A 115 -2.48 10.23 -11.07
N ARG A 116 -3.61 9.87 -10.47
CA ARG A 116 -4.79 9.32 -11.14
C ARG A 116 -6.03 10.15 -10.79
N LYS A 117 -6.83 10.42 -11.80
CA LYS A 117 -8.14 11.06 -11.58
C LYS A 117 -9.07 10.05 -10.90
N ILE A 118 -9.75 10.51 -9.85
CA ILE A 118 -10.77 9.76 -9.13
C ILE A 118 -12.05 10.60 -9.04
N LEU A 119 -13.12 10.04 -8.53
CA LEU A 119 -14.37 10.78 -8.40
C LEU A 119 -14.56 11.28 -6.97
N PRO A 120 -15.11 12.50 -6.78
CA PRO A 120 -15.51 12.96 -5.45
C PRO A 120 -16.63 12.08 -4.89
N ASN A 121 -16.78 12.03 -3.57
CA ASN A 121 -17.78 11.26 -2.86
C ASN A 121 -17.85 9.78 -3.32
N SER A 122 -16.69 9.17 -3.49
CA SER A 122 -16.60 7.79 -3.98
C SER A 122 -15.41 7.05 -3.38
N SER A 123 -15.37 5.75 -3.63
CA SER A 123 -14.29 4.89 -3.17
C SER A 123 -13.84 3.95 -4.30
N GLY A 124 -12.62 3.45 -4.19
CA GLY A 124 -12.07 2.54 -5.18
C GLY A 124 -10.74 1.94 -4.77
N ILE A 125 -10.12 1.26 -5.73
CA ILE A 125 -8.83 0.60 -5.59
C ILE A 125 -7.95 1.01 -6.78
N LEU A 126 -6.70 1.35 -6.50
CA LEU A 126 -5.67 1.62 -7.51
C LEU A 126 -4.49 0.67 -7.29
N SER A 127 -4.22 -0.18 -8.26
CA SER A 127 -3.05 -1.07 -8.31
C SER A 127 -1.93 -0.55 -9.20
N ASP A 128 -2.14 0.56 -9.90
CA ASP A 128 -1.20 1.14 -10.87
C ASP A 128 0.16 1.52 -10.24
N PHE A 129 0.19 1.73 -8.92
CA PHE A 129 1.39 2.11 -8.18
C PHE A 129 2.20 0.92 -7.68
N ASN A 130 1.76 -0.34 -7.92
CA ASN A 130 2.40 -1.55 -7.40
C ASN A 130 3.82 -1.80 -7.98
N VAL A 131 4.13 -1.16 -9.11
CA VAL A 131 5.48 -1.19 -9.73
C VAL A 131 6.43 -0.16 -9.12
N GLN A 132 5.96 0.69 -8.23
CA GLN A 132 6.75 1.75 -7.60
C GLN A 132 7.31 1.31 -6.25
N SER A 133 8.43 1.92 -5.85
CA SER A 133 9.03 1.67 -4.53
C SER A 133 8.06 2.06 -3.42
N PHE A 134 7.94 1.20 -2.38
CA PHE A 134 7.10 1.42 -1.21
C PHE A 134 7.91 1.24 0.09
N GLY A 135 7.60 2.05 1.09
CA GLY A 135 8.25 1.97 2.40
C GLY A 135 8.07 3.26 3.21
N ASN A 136 8.89 3.41 4.23
CA ASN A 136 8.95 4.65 5.00
C ASN A 136 9.20 5.86 4.10
N GLY A 137 8.39 6.91 4.23
CA GLY A 137 8.45 8.11 3.39
C GLY A 137 7.60 8.03 2.12
N SER A 138 6.97 6.89 1.80
CA SER A 138 5.90 6.84 0.79
C SER A 138 4.73 7.71 1.22
N ARG A 139 4.07 8.34 0.25
CA ARG A 139 2.95 9.23 0.55
C ARG A 139 1.89 9.15 -0.53
N VAL A 140 0.63 9.23 -0.10
CA VAL A 140 -0.51 9.52 -0.95
C VAL A 140 -1.07 10.87 -0.59
N ARG A 141 -1.43 11.66 -1.59
CA ARG A 141 -2.26 12.86 -1.43
C ARG A 141 -3.51 12.74 -2.26
N ILE A 142 -4.64 13.16 -1.70
CA ILE A 142 -5.87 13.36 -2.43
C ILE A 142 -6.07 14.85 -2.54
N TYR A 143 -6.07 15.36 -3.77
CA TYR A 143 -6.31 16.76 -4.09
C TYR A 143 -7.72 16.94 -4.57
N HIS A 144 -8.37 17.99 -4.08
CA HIS A 144 -9.70 18.44 -4.47
C HIS A 144 -9.55 19.81 -5.12
N ASP A 145 -9.67 19.87 -6.42
CA ASP A 145 -9.74 21.11 -7.18
C ASP A 145 -11.22 21.53 -7.20
N VAL A 146 -11.56 22.54 -6.38
CA VAL A 146 -12.93 22.98 -6.09
C VAL A 146 -13.25 24.22 -6.91
N TYR A 147 -14.32 24.18 -7.70
CA TYR A 147 -14.69 25.25 -8.62
C TYR A 147 -16.07 25.80 -8.31
N GLY A 148 -16.16 27.12 -8.33
CA GLY A 148 -17.42 27.84 -8.25
C GLY A 148 -18.20 27.64 -6.95
N GLY A 149 -19.26 28.38 -6.80
CA GLY A 149 -20.08 28.45 -5.61
C GLY A 149 -20.15 29.87 -5.06
N THR A 150 -20.84 30.07 -3.95
CA THR A 150 -20.88 31.38 -3.29
C THR A 150 -19.49 31.70 -2.75
N PRO A 151 -18.89 32.88 -3.06
CA PRO A 151 -17.58 33.27 -2.58
C PRO A 151 -17.51 33.27 -1.05
N ARG A 152 -16.93 32.19 -0.50
CA ARG A 152 -16.71 31.97 0.93
C ARG A 152 -15.80 30.78 1.14
N TYR A 153 -15.41 30.53 2.38
CA TYR A 153 -14.81 29.25 2.73
C TYR A 153 -15.85 28.14 2.69
N THR A 154 -15.62 27.12 1.86
CA THR A 154 -16.35 25.86 1.86
C THR A 154 -15.58 24.80 2.61
N ARG A 155 -16.27 23.87 3.23
CA ARG A 155 -15.68 22.76 3.99
C ARG A 155 -16.01 21.42 3.37
N PRO A 156 -15.12 20.42 3.51
CA PRO A 156 -15.44 19.06 3.06
C PRO A 156 -16.58 18.47 3.89
N ALA A 157 -17.35 17.57 3.28
CA ALA A 157 -18.43 16.85 3.96
C ALA A 157 -17.93 15.82 4.98
N GLY A 158 -16.66 15.40 4.88
CA GLY A 158 -16.06 14.40 5.73
C GLY A 158 -14.55 14.33 5.61
N ALA A 159 -13.99 13.16 5.90
CA ALA A 159 -12.58 12.87 5.75
C ALA A 159 -12.32 12.00 4.51
N ASP A 160 -11.16 12.20 3.90
CA ASP A 160 -10.57 11.23 2.99
C ASP A 160 -9.93 10.10 3.78
N SER A 161 -9.86 8.93 3.18
CA SER A 161 -9.10 7.82 3.75
C SER A 161 -8.40 7.00 2.68
N VAL A 162 -7.28 6.42 3.07
CA VAL A 162 -6.53 5.48 2.25
C VAL A 162 -6.10 4.28 3.06
N VAL A 163 -6.00 3.13 2.40
CA VAL A 163 -5.39 1.92 2.96
C VAL A 163 -4.31 1.48 2.00
N PHE A 164 -3.05 1.52 2.45
CA PHE A 164 -1.94 0.94 1.71
C PHE A 164 -1.92 -0.56 2.00
N LYS A 165 -2.15 -1.39 0.99
CA LYS A 165 -1.90 -2.83 1.07
C LYS A 165 -0.53 -3.14 0.50
N TYR A 166 0.28 -3.87 1.25
CA TYR A 166 1.65 -4.20 0.88
C TYR A 166 2.02 -5.62 1.30
N SER A 167 3.06 -6.17 0.68
CA SER A 167 3.67 -7.46 1.02
C SER A 167 5.14 -7.30 1.40
N TYR A 168 5.67 -8.26 2.18
CA TYR A 168 7.09 -8.40 2.53
C TYR A 168 7.43 -9.84 2.89
#